data_d982d989304b6aa10eb9134fd465c37e
#
_entry.id   d982d989304b6aa10eb9134fd465c37e
#
_cell.length_a   1.000
_cell.length_b   1.000
_cell.length_c   1.000
_cell.angle_alpha   90.00
_cell.angle_beta   90.00
_cell.angle_gamma   90.00
#
_symmetry.space_group_name_H-M   'P 1'
#
loop_
_entity.id
_entity.type
_entity.pdbx_description
1 polymer ?
#
loop_
_entity_poly.entity_id
_entity_poly.type
_entity_poly.pdbx_seq_one_letter_code
_entity_poly.pdbx_strand_id
1 'polypeptide(L)'
;WYPAGNGMRSVGASVTFEPGARSNWHTHPVVQALIVTSGVGLTQEWGKPIQEIRPGDVIVCPVGVKHWHGAAPNSSMTHISIAEDKDGVCVEWLEKVTDEQYNGK
;
A
#
# COMPACT_ATOMS: atom_id res chain seq x y z
N TRP A 1 7.45 -12.46 4.91
CA TRP A 1 7.96 -11.74 3.70
C TRP A 1 8.76 -12.70 2.85
N TYR A 2 8.53 -12.65 1.59
CA TYR A 2 9.29 -13.45 0.63
C TYR A 2 9.69 -12.59 -0.56
N PRO A 3 10.97 -12.62 -0.98
CA PRO A 3 11.42 -11.89 -2.16
C PRO A 3 11.14 -12.69 -3.43
N ALA A 4 11.17 -12.01 -4.56
CA ALA A 4 11.13 -12.67 -5.86
C ALA A 4 12.40 -13.53 -6.05
N GLY A 5 12.29 -14.63 -6.77
CA GLY A 5 13.37 -15.56 -7.02
C GLY A 5 12.84 -16.99 -7.06
N ASN A 6 13.76 -17.95 -7.27
CA ASN A 6 13.39 -19.36 -7.31
C ASN A 6 12.22 -19.67 -8.28
N GLY A 7 12.17 -18.96 -9.42
CA GLY A 7 11.11 -19.11 -10.40
C GLY A 7 9.85 -18.29 -10.09
N MET A 8 9.83 -17.56 -8.99
CA MET A 8 8.70 -16.69 -8.60
C MET A 8 8.99 -15.25 -9.01
N ARG A 9 7.96 -14.55 -9.50
CA ARG A 9 8.03 -13.13 -9.79
C ARG A 9 7.34 -12.29 -8.74
N SER A 10 6.54 -12.92 -7.87
CA SER A 10 5.84 -12.20 -6.81
C SER A 10 6.78 -11.91 -5.65
N VAL A 11 6.51 -10.77 -5.00
CA VAL A 11 7.19 -10.34 -3.78
C VAL A 11 6.11 -10.12 -2.74
N GLY A 12 6.29 -10.70 -1.56
CA GLY A 12 5.31 -10.57 -0.49
C GLY A 12 5.95 -10.08 0.79
N ALA A 13 5.20 -9.25 1.53
CA ALA A 13 5.63 -8.72 2.81
C ALA A 13 4.44 -8.45 3.72
N SER A 14 4.62 -8.70 5.02
CA SER A 14 3.69 -8.23 6.04
C SER A 14 4.22 -6.90 6.57
N VAL A 15 3.38 -5.88 6.53
CA VAL A 15 3.77 -4.51 6.90
C VAL A 15 2.80 -3.99 7.95
N THR A 16 3.34 -3.41 9.02
CA THR A 16 2.55 -2.78 10.07
C THR A 16 2.83 -1.30 10.10
N PHE A 17 1.76 -0.50 10.09
CA PHE A 17 1.82 0.95 10.27
C PHE A 17 1.30 1.29 11.66
N GLU A 18 2.02 2.14 12.39
CA GLU A 18 1.55 2.73 13.63
C GLU A 18 0.42 3.73 13.33
N PRO A 19 -0.43 4.07 14.31
CA PRO A 19 -1.49 5.07 14.11
C PRO A 19 -0.95 6.34 13.46
N GLY A 20 -1.59 6.79 12.38
CA GLY A 20 -1.18 7.97 11.63
C GLY A 20 -0.02 7.78 10.67
N ALA A 21 0.67 6.66 10.71
CA ALA A 21 1.77 6.38 9.81
C ALA A 21 1.26 5.99 8.42
N ARG A 22 2.01 6.36 7.39
CA ARG A 22 1.63 6.12 5.99
C ARG A 22 2.85 6.03 5.10
N SER A 23 2.67 5.36 3.96
CA SER A 23 3.71 5.31 2.93
C SER A 23 3.79 6.66 2.19
N ASN A 24 4.85 6.85 1.44
CA ASN A 24 4.90 7.90 0.42
C ASN A 24 3.92 7.56 -0.70
N TRP A 25 3.59 8.54 -1.53
CA TRP A 25 3.00 8.28 -2.83
C TRP A 25 3.95 7.37 -3.61
N HIS A 26 3.40 6.42 -4.34
CA HIS A 26 4.23 5.49 -5.13
C HIS A 26 3.40 4.84 -6.23
N THR A 27 4.11 4.21 -7.17
CA THR A 27 3.52 3.42 -8.25
C THR A 27 4.19 2.07 -8.31
N HIS A 28 3.54 1.11 -8.96
CA HIS A 28 4.09 -0.21 -9.22
C HIS A 28 4.11 -0.49 -10.72
N PRO A 29 5.17 -1.13 -11.25
CA PRO A 29 5.22 -1.50 -12.66
C PRO A 29 4.27 -2.66 -13.01
N VAL A 30 3.79 -3.36 -11.98
CA VAL A 30 2.79 -4.43 -12.11
C VAL A 30 1.78 -4.28 -10.98
N VAL A 31 0.67 -5.00 -11.08
CA VAL A 31 -0.42 -4.92 -10.10
C VAL A 31 0.09 -5.32 -8.71
N GLN A 32 -0.34 -4.56 -7.70
CA GLN A 32 -0.14 -4.89 -6.30
C GLN A 32 -1.47 -5.24 -5.65
N ALA A 33 -1.47 -6.25 -4.79
CA ALA A 33 -2.62 -6.57 -3.95
C ALA A 33 -2.25 -6.34 -2.49
N LEU A 34 -3.17 -5.73 -1.73
CA LEU A 34 -3.06 -5.55 -0.29
C LEU A 34 -4.18 -6.32 0.39
N ILE A 35 -3.84 -7.12 1.39
CA ILE A 35 -4.81 -7.85 2.18
C ILE A 35 -4.67 -7.38 3.63
N VAL A 36 -5.68 -6.68 4.13
CA VAL A 36 -5.65 -6.19 5.51
C VAL A 36 -5.88 -7.35 6.47
N THR A 37 -5.00 -7.51 7.43
CA THR A 37 -5.05 -8.60 8.41
C THR A 37 -5.43 -8.14 9.80
N SER A 38 -5.14 -6.88 10.17
CA SER A 38 -5.55 -6.35 11.48
C SER A 38 -5.60 -4.82 11.45
N GLY A 39 -6.37 -4.25 12.35
CA GLY A 39 -6.49 -2.81 12.53
C GLY A 39 -7.36 -2.15 11.49
N VAL A 40 -7.23 -0.82 11.39
CA VAL A 40 -7.97 0.01 10.43
C VAL A 40 -6.96 0.86 9.68
N GLY A 41 -7.05 0.87 8.36
CA GLY A 41 -6.15 1.64 7.53
C GLY A 41 -6.87 2.53 6.54
N LEU A 42 -6.07 3.27 5.80
CA LEU A 42 -6.53 4.17 4.75
C LEU A 42 -5.72 3.91 3.48
N THR A 43 -6.36 4.10 2.34
CA THR A 43 -5.68 4.07 1.05
C THR A 43 -6.29 5.13 0.15
N GLN A 44 -5.49 5.64 -0.78
CA GLN A 44 -5.96 6.66 -1.72
C GLN A 44 -5.21 6.54 -3.03
N GLU A 45 -5.95 6.55 -4.14
CA GLU A 45 -5.38 6.79 -5.46
C GLU A 45 -5.37 8.29 -5.73
N TRP A 46 -4.35 8.77 -6.44
CA TRP A 46 -4.24 10.19 -6.79
C TRP A 46 -5.50 10.66 -7.52
N GLY A 47 -6.08 11.75 -7.03
CA GLY A 47 -7.28 12.34 -7.63
C GLY A 47 -8.59 11.71 -7.19
N LYS A 48 -8.57 10.74 -6.28
CA LYS A 48 -9.77 10.06 -5.77
C LYS A 48 -9.89 10.24 -4.26
N PRO A 49 -11.09 10.01 -3.68
CA PRO A 49 -11.27 10.08 -2.24
C PRO A 49 -10.48 9.00 -1.48
N ILE A 50 -10.13 9.30 -0.23
CA ILE A 50 -9.54 8.33 0.67
C ILE A 50 -10.59 7.25 0.98
N GLN A 51 -10.13 5.99 1.02
CA GLN A 51 -10.96 4.85 1.40
C GLN A 51 -10.44 4.26 2.71
N GLU A 52 -11.37 3.93 3.61
CA GLU A 52 -11.06 3.19 4.82
C GLU A 52 -10.99 1.70 4.49
N ILE A 53 -9.96 1.01 5.01
CA ILE A 53 -9.75 -0.42 4.78
C ILE A 53 -9.67 -1.15 6.11
N ARG A 54 -10.27 -2.36 6.16
CA ARG A 54 -10.44 -3.15 7.38
C ARG A 54 -10.02 -4.59 7.14
N PRO A 55 -9.82 -5.38 8.21
CA PRO A 55 -9.45 -6.79 8.07
C PRO A 55 -10.38 -7.55 7.14
N GLY A 56 -9.80 -8.32 6.23
CA GLY A 56 -10.52 -9.05 5.20
C GLY A 56 -10.67 -8.30 3.89
N ASP A 57 -10.42 -7.00 3.87
CA ASP A 57 -10.46 -6.23 2.62
C ASP A 57 -9.26 -6.58 1.76
N VAL A 58 -9.51 -6.71 0.47
CA VAL A 58 -8.46 -6.91 -0.54
C VAL A 58 -8.50 -5.71 -1.48
N ILE A 59 -7.39 -5.00 -1.54
CA ILE A 59 -7.25 -3.81 -2.38
C ILE A 59 -6.31 -4.16 -3.53
N VAL A 60 -6.77 -3.96 -4.76
CA VAL A 60 -5.95 -4.17 -5.94
C VAL A 60 -5.53 -2.81 -6.45
N CYS A 61 -4.22 -2.58 -6.49
CA CYS A 61 -3.63 -1.32 -6.94
C CYS A 61 -3.19 -1.49 -8.40
N PRO A 62 -3.85 -0.80 -9.35
CA PRO A 62 -3.54 -0.97 -10.78
C PRO A 62 -2.12 -0.54 -11.14
N VAL A 63 -1.64 -1.05 -12.25
CA VAL A 63 -0.31 -0.70 -12.81
C VAL A 63 -0.23 0.81 -13.04
N GLY A 64 0.87 1.41 -12.57
CA GLY A 64 1.18 2.81 -12.84
C GLY A 64 0.31 3.83 -12.13
N VAL A 65 -0.63 3.40 -11.30
CA VAL A 65 -1.50 4.32 -10.57
C VAL A 65 -0.78 4.81 -9.31
N LYS A 66 -0.69 6.13 -9.18
CA LYS A 66 -0.09 6.79 -8.02
C LYS A 66 -1.03 6.64 -6.83
N HIS A 67 -0.52 6.05 -5.75
CA HIS A 67 -1.34 5.77 -4.55
C HIS A 67 -0.49 5.77 -3.30
N TRP A 68 -1.15 5.76 -2.15
CA TRP A 68 -0.53 5.52 -0.84
C TRP A 68 -1.46 4.68 0.03
N HIS A 69 -0.89 4.09 1.08
CA HIS A 69 -1.66 3.38 2.10
C HIS A 69 -0.98 3.56 3.45
N GLY A 70 -1.76 3.39 4.51
CA GLY A 70 -1.26 3.58 5.87
C GLY A 70 -2.32 3.27 6.90
N ALA A 71 -2.01 3.60 8.17
CA ALA A 71 -2.91 3.40 9.29
C ALA A 71 -3.87 4.57 9.43
N ALA A 72 -5.04 4.30 10.01
CA ALA A 72 -5.96 5.35 10.43
C ALA A 72 -5.35 6.15 11.58
N PRO A 73 -5.86 7.37 11.87
CA PRO A 73 -5.28 8.21 12.93
C PRO A 73 -5.31 7.57 14.32
N ASN A 74 -6.29 6.73 14.59
CA ASN A 74 -6.52 6.15 15.92
C ASN A 74 -6.31 4.64 15.99
N SER A 75 -5.71 4.05 14.97
CA SER A 75 -5.51 2.60 14.91
C SER A 75 -4.26 2.26 14.14
N SER A 76 -3.51 1.27 14.59
CA SER A 76 -2.50 0.66 13.76
C SER A 76 -3.18 -0.17 12.66
N MET A 77 -2.43 -0.52 11.61
CA MET A 77 -2.94 -1.36 10.54
C MET A 77 -1.83 -2.27 10.05
N THR A 78 -2.17 -3.54 9.88
CA THR A 78 -1.26 -4.53 9.31
C THR A 78 -1.88 -5.11 8.04
N HIS A 79 -1.07 -5.22 7.00
CA HIS A 79 -1.51 -5.84 5.76
C HIS A 79 -0.41 -6.72 5.19
N ILE A 80 -0.83 -7.67 4.35
CA ILE A 80 0.08 -8.42 3.50
C ILE A 80 0.08 -7.72 2.15
N SER A 81 1.27 -7.41 1.65
CA SER A 81 1.45 -6.82 0.34
C SER A 81 1.98 -7.87 -0.60
N ILE A 82 1.35 -8.04 -1.75
CA ILE A 82 1.79 -8.96 -2.80
C ILE A 82 1.94 -8.15 -4.07
N ALA A 83 3.16 -8.14 -4.63
CA ALA A 83 3.45 -7.45 -5.87
C ALA A 83 4.35 -8.30 -6.73
N GLU A 84 4.38 -8.07 -8.02
CA GLU A 84 5.32 -8.70 -8.91
C GLU A 84 6.53 -7.82 -9.14
N ASP A 85 7.67 -8.48 -9.32
CA ASP A 85 8.93 -7.84 -9.68
C ASP A 85 9.01 -7.76 -11.21
N LYS A 86 9.27 -6.57 -11.75
CA LYS A 86 9.52 -6.37 -13.17
C LYS A 86 10.93 -5.82 -13.35
N ASP A 87 11.81 -6.62 -13.94
CA ASP A 87 13.21 -6.25 -14.18
C ASP A 87 13.93 -5.77 -12.91
N GLY A 88 13.62 -6.42 -11.78
CA GLY A 88 14.22 -6.08 -10.49
C GLY A 88 13.54 -4.91 -9.77
N VAL A 89 12.47 -4.36 -10.32
CA VAL A 89 11.74 -3.22 -9.73
C VAL A 89 10.31 -3.65 -9.40
N CYS A 90 9.91 -3.49 -8.12
CA CYS A 90 8.54 -3.78 -7.70
C CYS A 90 7.79 -2.53 -7.24
N VAL A 91 8.47 -1.40 -7.05
CA VAL A 91 7.86 -0.15 -6.59
C VAL A 91 8.71 1.04 -7.05
N GLU A 92 8.05 2.14 -7.36
CA GLU A 92 8.69 3.43 -7.62
C GLU A 92 8.17 4.43 -6.59
N TRP A 93 9.06 4.88 -5.70
CA TRP A 93 8.72 5.80 -4.62
C TRP A 93 8.68 7.24 -5.13
N LEU A 94 7.66 7.98 -4.70
CA LEU A 94 7.46 9.38 -5.08
C LEU A 94 7.51 10.25 -3.82
N GLU A 95 6.79 11.39 -3.84
CA GLU A 95 6.82 12.34 -2.74
C GLU A 95 6.04 11.84 -1.51
N LYS A 96 6.28 12.47 -0.37
CA LYS A 96 5.55 12.17 0.86
C LYS A 96 4.10 12.61 0.75
N VAL A 97 3.22 11.88 1.43
CA VAL A 97 1.83 12.29 1.61
C VAL A 97 1.81 13.37 2.70
N THR A 98 1.29 14.55 2.37
CA THR A 98 1.20 15.65 3.34
C THR A 98 0.12 15.38 4.36
N ASP A 99 0.18 16.06 5.50
CA ASP A 99 -0.87 15.96 6.54
C ASP A 99 -2.23 16.39 5.98
N GLU A 100 -2.26 17.40 5.14
CA GLU A 100 -3.50 17.85 4.49
C GLU A 100 -4.08 16.79 3.59
N GLN A 101 -3.25 16.15 2.78
CA GLN A 101 -3.67 15.05 1.92
C GLN A 101 -4.19 13.87 2.76
N TYR A 102 -3.45 13.50 3.80
CA TYR A 102 -3.84 12.41 4.69
C TYR A 102 -5.18 12.67 5.38
N ASN A 103 -5.46 13.91 5.74
CA ASN A 103 -6.70 14.32 6.38
C ASN A 103 -7.85 14.60 5.39
N GLY A 104 -7.62 14.40 4.10
CA GLY A 104 -8.64 14.59 3.07
C GLY A 104 -8.93 16.05 2.74
N LYS A 105 -7.97 16.91 2.94
CA LYS A 105 -8.14 18.36 2.70
C LYS A 105 -7.33 18.86 1.54
#